data_a98e769bae754fd7ee571675c140ce5e
#
_entry.id   a98e769bae754fd7ee571675c140ce5e
#
_cell.length_a   1.000
_cell.length_b   1.000
_cell.length_c   1.000
_cell.angle_alpha   90.00
_cell.angle_beta   90.00
_cell.angle_gamma   90.00
#
_symmetry.space_group_name_H-M   'P 1'
#
loop_
_entity.id
_entity.type
_entity.pdbx_description
1 polymer ?
#
loop_
_entity_poly.entity_id
_entity_poly.type
_entity_poly.pdbx_seq_one_letter_code
_entity_poly.pdbx_strand_id
1 'polypeptide(L)'
;MKSQFRYAIIFAPVLAVLLLAQATAQSNTQKGILKGKVKERNGKALGGVMVHATSVKSDENKRQTKSNDESNDKSDEDKRETKSNDKGEFEFADLPAGQYSLSFEKQGYKTFITRKLEITPGETTRLSSVVELAREGDPYSVVRGAIFHGPGYTLPNATVIIERIDGARKFKQETVSREGGEFAFRLRAEKAKYRITAAARGFQPASLEIDVETDEARNVALTLRQIK
;
A
#
# COMPACT_ATOMS: atom_id res chain seq x y z
N MET A 1 5.80 -61.91 -76.88
CA MET A 1 5.28 -62.02 -75.53
C MET A 1 6.21 -61.28 -74.55
N LYS A 2 6.00 -60.03 -74.27
CA LYS A 2 6.61 -59.32 -73.11
C LYS A 2 5.65 -58.26 -72.67
N SER A 3 5.04 -58.49 -71.53
CA SER A 3 4.14 -57.57 -70.86
C SER A 3 4.95 -56.42 -70.20
N GLN A 4 4.60 -55.20 -70.54
CA GLN A 4 5.16 -54.00 -69.93
C GLN A 4 4.12 -53.48 -68.91
N PHE A 5 4.45 -53.64 -67.57
CA PHE A 5 3.69 -53.03 -66.55
C PHE A 5 4.16 -51.56 -66.35
N ARG A 6 3.25 -50.63 -66.60
CA ARG A 6 3.43 -49.20 -66.34
C ARG A 6 2.93 -48.90 -64.93
N TYR A 7 3.85 -48.57 -64.09
CA TYR A 7 3.49 -48.03 -62.76
C TYR A 7 3.15 -46.55 -62.86
N ALA A 8 1.91 -46.20 -62.62
CA ALA A 8 1.46 -44.85 -62.46
C ALA A 8 1.74 -44.41 -60.99
N ILE A 9 2.67 -43.46 -60.81
CA ILE A 9 2.96 -42.84 -59.52
C ILE A 9 1.90 -41.75 -59.33
N ILE A 10 1.01 -41.96 -58.37
CA ILE A 10 0.02 -40.95 -57.91
C ILE A 10 0.70 -40.13 -56.79
N PHE A 11 1.07 -38.90 -57.10
CA PHE A 11 1.46 -37.92 -56.13
C PHE A 11 0.20 -37.38 -55.42
N ALA A 12 -0.02 -37.75 -54.16
CA ALA A 12 -1.00 -37.12 -53.32
C ALA A 12 -0.32 -35.94 -52.56
N PRO A 13 -0.83 -34.71 -52.65
CA PRO A 13 -0.32 -33.63 -51.79
C PRO A 13 -0.85 -33.79 -50.39
N VAL A 14 0.05 -34.05 -49.43
CA VAL A 14 -0.24 -33.99 -48.00
C VAL A 14 -0.40 -32.51 -47.62
N LEU A 15 -1.64 -32.09 -47.54
CA LEU A 15 -2.00 -30.76 -46.99
C LEU A 15 -1.81 -30.79 -45.45
N ALA A 16 -0.65 -30.37 -45.00
CA ALA A 16 -0.37 -30.18 -43.58
C ALA A 16 -1.13 -28.93 -43.09
N VAL A 17 -2.30 -29.13 -42.48
CA VAL A 17 -3.04 -28.09 -41.77
C VAL A 17 -2.30 -27.80 -40.46
N LEU A 18 -1.49 -26.73 -40.46
CA LEU A 18 -0.86 -26.19 -39.26
C LEU A 18 -1.93 -25.48 -38.43
N LEU A 19 -2.56 -26.17 -37.49
CA LEU A 19 -3.40 -25.57 -36.46
C LEU A 19 -2.47 -24.78 -35.53
N LEU A 20 -2.33 -23.47 -35.79
CA LEU A 20 -1.83 -22.53 -34.76
C LEU A 20 -2.86 -22.47 -33.66
N ALA A 21 -2.66 -23.23 -32.59
CA ALA A 21 -3.32 -23.00 -31.30
C ALA A 21 -2.86 -21.64 -30.79
N GLN A 22 -3.65 -20.60 -31.02
CA GLN A 22 -3.50 -19.33 -30.35
C GLN A 22 -3.87 -19.58 -28.88
N ALA A 23 -2.86 -19.84 -28.06
CA ALA A 23 -2.99 -19.75 -26.59
C ALA A 23 -3.27 -18.28 -26.29
N THR A 24 -4.54 -17.90 -26.23
CA THR A 24 -4.97 -16.68 -25.56
C THR A 24 -4.57 -16.85 -24.10
N ALA A 25 -3.46 -16.23 -23.70
CA ALA A 25 -3.10 -16.08 -22.31
C ALA A 25 -4.20 -15.21 -21.66
N GLN A 26 -5.29 -15.85 -21.24
CA GLN A 26 -6.21 -15.25 -20.30
C GLN A 26 -5.39 -15.03 -19.03
N SER A 27 -5.04 -13.78 -18.76
CA SER A 27 -4.55 -13.37 -17.45
C SER A 27 -5.68 -13.65 -16.46
N ASN A 28 -5.70 -14.86 -15.93
CA ASN A 28 -6.60 -15.26 -14.86
C ASN A 28 -6.14 -14.53 -13.60
N THR A 29 -6.44 -13.25 -13.52
CA THR A 29 -6.14 -12.41 -12.37
C THR A 29 -7.00 -12.94 -11.23
N GLN A 30 -6.44 -13.87 -10.46
CA GLN A 30 -7.13 -14.42 -9.30
C GLN A 30 -7.46 -13.26 -8.35
N LYS A 31 -8.72 -13.24 -7.90
CA LYS A 31 -9.26 -12.19 -7.05
C LYS A 31 -9.20 -12.61 -5.60
N GLY A 32 -9.02 -11.65 -4.70
CA GLY A 32 -9.14 -11.81 -3.25
C GLY A 32 -10.26 -10.92 -2.70
N ILE A 33 -10.54 -11.07 -1.43
CA ILE A 33 -11.52 -10.28 -0.68
C ILE A 33 -10.78 -9.38 0.30
N LEU A 34 -11.13 -8.09 0.34
CA LEU A 34 -10.63 -7.17 1.34
C LEU A 34 -11.75 -6.69 2.24
N LYS A 35 -11.59 -6.84 3.55
CA LYS A 35 -12.54 -6.36 4.57
C LYS A 35 -11.87 -5.43 5.56
N GLY A 36 -12.61 -4.44 6.02
CA GLY A 36 -12.13 -3.52 7.04
C GLY A 36 -13.26 -2.80 7.76
N LYS A 37 -12.86 -1.94 8.70
CA LYS A 37 -13.79 -1.16 9.49
C LYS A 37 -13.28 0.27 9.66
N VAL A 38 -14.20 1.23 9.59
CA VAL A 38 -13.95 2.66 9.76
C VAL A 38 -14.74 3.19 10.94
N LYS A 39 -14.13 4.05 11.73
CA LYS A 39 -14.79 4.75 12.83
C LYS A 39 -14.31 6.20 12.93
N GLU A 40 -15.06 7.02 13.64
CA GLU A 40 -14.58 8.33 14.08
C GLU A 40 -13.50 8.18 15.15
N ARG A 41 -12.73 9.22 15.34
CA ARG A 41 -11.71 9.33 16.41
C ARG A 41 -12.30 9.10 17.83
N ASN A 42 -13.56 9.47 18.06
CA ASN A 42 -14.29 9.23 19.31
C ASN A 42 -14.72 7.76 19.51
N GLY A 43 -14.46 6.89 18.53
CA GLY A 43 -14.80 5.47 18.57
C GLY A 43 -16.11 5.09 17.92
N LYS A 44 -16.97 6.06 17.53
CA LYS A 44 -18.26 5.80 16.87
C LYS A 44 -18.03 5.22 15.48
N ALA A 45 -18.79 4.17 15.13
CA ALA A 45 -18.80 3.61 13.78
C ALA A 45 -19.13 4.68 12.74
N LEU A 46 -18.45 4.67 11.60
CA LEU A 46 -18.62 5.70 10.58
C LEU A 46 -19.09 5.07 9.28
N GLY A 47 -20.40 5.19 9.01
CA GLY A 47 -21.00 4.79 7.76
C GLY A 47 -20.87 5.85 6.67
N GLY A 48 -21.03 5.42 5.42
CA GLY A 48 -21.00 6.31 4.26
C GLY A 48 -19.61 6.86 3.91
N VAL A 49 -18.54 6.22 4.37
CA VAL A 49 -17.17 6.54 3.94
C VAL A 49 -16.94 5.91 2.58
N MET A 50 -16.50 6.69 1.61
CA MET A 50 -16.04 6.18 0.33
C MET A 50 -14.62 5.61 0.51
N VAL A 51 -14.43 4.38 0.10
CA VAL A 51 -13.13 3.69 0.16
C VAL A 51 -12.70 3.38 -1.26
N HIS A 52 -11.56 3.94 -1.65
CA HIS A 52 -10.94 3.68 -2.95
C HIS A 52 -9.75 2.76 -2.75
N ALA A 53 -9.66 1.70 -3.55
CA ALA A 53 -8.49 0.84 -3.66
C ALA A 53 -7.80 1.13 -4.99
N THR A 54 -6.56 1.61 -4.93
CA THR A 54 -5.74 1.89 -6.11
C THR A 54 -4.56 0.93 -6.15
N SER A 55 -4.38 0.21 -7.26
CA SER A 55 -3.26 -0.70 -7.47
C SER A 55 -1.93 0.07 -7.47
N VAL A 56 -0.95 -0.47 -6.73
CA VAL A 56 0.43 0.05 -6.71
C VAL A 56 1.27 -0.83 -7.63
N LYS A 57 1.49 -0.39 -8.87
CA LYS A 57 2.42 -1.09 -9.78
C LYS A 57 3.83 -1.00 -9.20
N SER A 58 4.48 -2.15 -9.02
CA SER A 58 5.89 -2.19 -8.58
C SER A 58 6.76 -1.47 -9.62
N ASP A 59 7.73 -0.68 -9.15
CA ASP A 59 8.63 0.13 -10.00
C ASP A 59 9.52 -0.68 -10.96
N GLU A 60 9.49 -2.00 -10.91
CA GLU A 60 10.24 -2.89 -11.80
C GLU A 60 9.80 -2.81 -13.26
N ASN A 61 8.55 -2.44 -13.55
CA ASN A 61 8.03 -2.31 -14.93
C ASN A 61 8.29 -0.93 -15.58
N LYS A 62 8.80 0.06 -14.85
CA LYS A 62 9.12 1.38 -15.42
C LYS A 62 10.36 1.40 -16.32
N ARG A 63 11.15 0.32 -16.39
CA ARG A 63 12.39 0.28 -17.18
C ARG A 63 12.22 -0.18 -18.62
N GLN A 64 11.04 -0.67 -19.04
CA GLN A 64 10.87 -1.27 -20.37
C GLN A 64 9.98 -0.51 -21.36
N THR A 65 9.36 0.60 -20.99
CA THR A 65 8.58 1.40 -21.96
C THR A 65 8.97 2.88 -21.89
N LYS A 66 10.15 3.19 -22.44
CA LYS A 66 10.42 4.52 -23.02
C LYS A 66 9.97 4.48 -24.47
N SER A 67 8.70 4.70 -24.71
CA SER A 67 8.20 5.18 -26.00
C SER A 67 7.34 6.41 -25.70
N ASN A 68 7.72 7.49 -26.38
CA ASN A 68 7.11 8.79 -26.36
C ASN A 68 5.65 8.69 -26.77
N ASP A 69 4.73 8.83 -25.82
CA ASP A 69 3.38 9.33 -26.08
C ASP A 69 2.87 9.96 -24.79
N GLU A 70 2.80 11.29 -24.81
CA GLU A 70 2.09 12.09 -23.83
C GLU A 70 0.58 11.92 -24.05
N SER A 71 0.03 10.81 -23.63
CA SER A 71 -1.40 10.69 -23.37
C SER A 71 -1.57 10.46 -21.86
N ASN A 72 -2.04 11.49 -21.20
CA ASN A 72 -2.37 11.56 -19.78
C ASN A 72 -3.69 10.81 -19.53
N ASP A 73 -3.74 9.55 -19.95
CA ASP A 73 -4.84 8.62 -19.67
C ASP A 73 -4.42 7.71 -18.52
N LYS A 74 -4.63 8.21 -17.28
CA LYS A 74 -4.65 7.36 -16.10
C LYS A 74 -5.89 6.50 -16.21
N SER A 75 -5.75 5.33 -16.80
CA SER A 75 -6.81 4.35 -16.95
C SER A 75 -7.50 4.10 -15.60
N ASP A 76 -8.82 4.34 -15.54
CA ASP A 76 -9.72 4.03 -14.43
C ASP A 76 -9.75 2.52 -14.09
N GLU A 77 -9.08 1.67 -14.86
CA GLU A 77 -9.03 0.23 -14.70
C GLU A 77 -8.34 -0.24 -13.40
N ASP A 78 -7.48 0.59 -12.80
CA ASP A 78 -6.71 0.24 -11.60
C ASP A 78 -7.37 0.72 -10.29
N LYS A 79 -8.54 1.38 -10.36
CA LYS A 79 -9.25 1.92 -9.20
C LYS A 79 -10.56 1.16 -8.93
N ARG A 80 -10.75 0.71 -7.70
CA ARG A 80 -11.98 0.10 -7.21
C ARG A 80 -12.53 0.90 -6.06
N GLU A 81 -13.86 0.93 -5.93
CA GLU A 81 -14.54 1.74 -4.92
C GLU A 81 -15.56 0.89 -4.15
N THR A 82 -15.72 1.18 -2.89
CA THR A 82 -16.80 0.66 -2.04
C THR A 82 -17.17 1.69 -0.99
N LYS A 83 -18.27 1.47 -0.27
CA LYS A 83 -18.78 2.39 0.76
C LYS A 83 -19.00 1.65 2.07
N SER A 84 -18.58 2.25 3.19
CA SER A 84 -18.83 1.67 4.50
C SER A 84 -20.33 1.72 4.86
N ASN A 85 -20.82 0.65 5.52
CA ASN A 85 -22.18 0.57 6.07
C ASN A 85 -22.29 1.34 7.40
N ASP A 86 -23.49 1.35 8.00
CA ASP A 86 -23.75 2.07 9.26
C ASP A 86 -22.95 1.54 10.46
N LYS A 87 -22.44 0.30 10.38
CA LYS A 87 -21.52 -0.28 11.37
C LYS A 87 -20.04 0.08 11.08
N GLY A 88 -19.79 0.90 10.06
CA GLY A 88 -18.48 1.27 9.59
C GLY A 88 -17.73 0.18 8.82
N GLU A 89 -18.37 -0.92 8.49
CA GLU A 89 -17.75 -2.06 7.79
C GLU A 89 -17.76 -1.81 6.28
N PHE A 90 -16.67 -2.17 5.61
CA PHE A 90 -16.58 -2.15 4.15
C PHE A 90 -15.95 -3.43 3.63
N GLU A 91 -16.24 -3.75 2.38
CA GLU A 91 -15.77 -4.93 1.70
C GLU A 91 -15.52 -4.65 0.21
N PHE A 92 -14.43 -5.18 -0.32
CA PHE A 92 -14.20 -5.41 -1.73
C PHE A 92 -14.23 -6.92 -1.96
N ALA A 93 -15.26 -7.41 -2.64
CA ALA A 93 -15.50 -8.85 -2.81
C ALA A 93 -14.62 -9.51 -3.89
N ASP A 94 -14.09 -8.72 -4.84
CA ASP A 94 -13.44 -9.23 -6.05
C ASP A 94 -12.24 -8.37 -6.47
N LEU A 95 -11.38 -8.02 -5.53
CA LEU A 95 -10.19 -7.24 -5.77
C LEU A 95 -9.11 -8.11 -6.42
N PRO A 96 -8.56 -7.76 -7.60
CA PRO A 96 -7.43 -8.48 -8.17
C PRO A 96 -6.27 -8.64 -7.19
N ALA A 97 -5.56 -9.76 -7.26
CA ALA A 97 -4.37 -9.95 -6.43
C ALA A 97 -3.30 -8.91 -6.75
N GLY A 98 -2.60 -8.41 -5.72
CA GLY A 98 -1.56 -7.40 -5.88
C GLY A 98 -1.44 -6.46 -4.69
N GLN A 99 -0.62 -5.43 -4.87
CA GLN A 99 -0.42 -4.39 -3.85
C GLN A 99 -1.35 -3.21 -4.09
N TYR A 100 -1.95 -2.72 -3.02
CA TYR A 100 -2.92 -1.62 -3.06
C TYR A 100 -2.60 -0.52 -2.05
N SER A 101 -3.00 0.69 -2.40
CA SER A 101 -3.18 1.82 -1.50
C SER A 101 -4.67 2.06 -1.32
N LEU A 102 -5.14 2.24 -0.09
CA LEU A 102 -6.54 2.59 0.18
C LEU A 102 -6.64 4.06 0.56
N SER A 103 -7.59 4.77 -0.01
CA SER A 103 -7.99 6.12 0.40
C SER A 103 -9.41 6.07 0.98
N PHE A 104 -9.62 6.80 2.07
CA PHE A 104 -10.87 6.87 2.81
C PHE A 104 -11.34 8.31 2.82
N GLU A 105 -12.51 8.57 2.24
CA GLU A 105 -13.02 9.90 2.03
C GLU A 105 -14.47 10.03 2.52
N LYS A 106 -14.75 11.11 3.25
CA LYS A 106 -16.09 11.49 3.67
C LYS A 106 -16.15 13.00 3.91
N GLN A 107 -17.20 13.64 3.46
CA GLN A 107 -17.41 15.08 3.67
C GLN A 107 -17.35 15.42 5.17
N GLY A 108 -16.61 16.46 5.52
CA GLY A 108 -16.37 16.92 6.90
C GLY A 108 -15.32 16.10 7.65
N TYR A 109 -14.60 15.21 6.96
CA TYR A 109 -13.51 14.40 7.52
C TYR A 109 -12.23 14.54 6.70
N LYS A 110 -11.10 14.45 7.37
CA LYS A 110 -9.79 14.43 6.69
C LYS A 110 -9.62 13.11 5.97
N THR A 111 -9.19 13.16 4.72
CA THR A 111 -8.83 11.97 3.95
C THR A 111 -7.71 11.20 4.64
N PHE A 112 -7.90 9.89 4.75
CA PHE A 112 -6.89 8.97 5.30
C PHE A 112 -6.42 8.02 4.19
N ILE A 113 -5.11 7.80 4.09
CA ILE A 113 -4.51 6.92 3.07
C ILE A 113 -3.65 5.87 3.77
N THR A 114 -3.91 4.58 3.47
CA THR A 114 -3.01 3.49 3.81
C THR A 114 -2.05 3.22 2.65
N ARG A 115 -0.88 2.69 2.96
CA ARG A 115 0.07 2.27 1.93
C ARG A 115 0.42 0.80 2.11
N LYS A 116 0.69 0.11 0.98
CA LYS A 116 1.21 -1.26 0.92
C LYS A 116 0.33 -2.30 1.63
N LEU A 117 -0.89 -2.47 1.13
CA LEU A 117 -1.72 -3.61 1.46
C LEU A 117 -1.56 -4.66 0.34
N GLU A 118 -1.28 -5.89 0.69
CA GLU A 118 -1.20 -7.01 -0.25
C GLU A 118 -2.50 -7.80 -0.25
N ILE A 119 -3.02 -8.07 -1.44
CA ILE A 119 -4.19 -8.91 -1.67
C ILE A 119 -3.73 -10.23 -2.25
N THR A 120 -3.94 -11.31 -1.50
CA THR A 120 -3.61 -12.68 -1.89
C THR A 120 -4.78 -13.31 -2.65
N PRO A 121 -4.50 -14.07 -3.73
CA PRO A 121 -5.53 -14.73 -4.50
C PRO A 121 -6.36 -15.72 -3.66
N GLY A 122 -7.68 -15.67 -3.79
CA GLY A 122 -8.60 -16.61 -3.12
C GLY A 122 -8.72 -16.41 -1.60
N GLU A 123 -8.01 -15.46 -1.01
CA GLU A 123 -8.02 -15.24 0.43
C GLU A 123 -8.83 -14.00 0.83
N THR A 124 -9.24 -13.99 2.11
CA THR A 124 -9.82 -12.80 2.73
C THR A 124 -8.76 -12.06 3.52
N THR A 125 -8.28 -10.95 2.98
CA THR A 125 -7.42 -9.99 3.69
C THR A 125 -8.28 -9.11 4.60
N ARG A 126 -7.91 -8.99 5.87
CA ARG A 126 -8.52 -8.03 6.80
C ARG A 126 -7.52 -6.98 7.20
N LEU A 127 -7.94 -5.71 7.24
CA LEU A 127 -7.10 -4.66 7.80
C LEU A 127 -6.76 -5.01 9.25
N SER A 128 -5.49 -4.96 9.58
CA SER A 128 -4.96 -5.27 10.92
C SER A 128 -5.44 -4.31 12.01
N SER A 129 -5.91 -3.13 11.62
CA SER A 129 -6.44 -2.10 12.52
C SER A 129 -7.70 -1.45 11.94
N VAL A 130 -8.56 -0.97 12.83
CA VAL A 130 -9.72 -0.15 12.45
C VAL A 130 -9.22 1.21 12.00
N VAL A 131 -9.67 1.67 10.84
CA VAL A 131 -9.33 3.00 10.33
C VAL A 131 -10.08 4.07 11.12
N GLU A 132 -9.37 5.07 11.60
CA GLU A 132 -9.95 6.20 12.33
C GLU A 132 -9.90 7.46 11.49
N LEU A 133 -11.06 8.03 11.15
CA LEU A 133 -11.13 9.33 10.49
C LEU A 133 -11.28 10.46 11.51
N ALA A 134 -10.47 11.50 11.34
CA ALA A 134 -10.58 12.75 12.06
C ALA A 134 -11.53 13.69 11.32
N ARG A 135 -12.36 14.45 12.05
CA ARG A 135 -13.15 15.53 11.43
C ARG A 135 -12.23 16.65 10.95
N GLU A 136 -12.64 17.37 9.94
CA GLU A 136 -12.04 18.64 9.60
C GLU A 136 -12.15 19.60 10.81
N GLY A 137 -11.04 20.26 11.15
CA GLY A 137 -11.00 21.13 12.35
C GLY A 137 -10.69 20.43 13.69
N ASP A 138 -10.71 19.08 13.75
CA ASP A 138 -10.26 18.40 14.97
C ASP A 138 -8.82 18.82 15.31
N PRO A 139 -8.52 19.16 16.57
CA PRO A 139 -7.16 19.44 17.00
C PRO A 139 -6.30 18.19 16.88
N TYR A 140 -5.00 18.40 16.70
CA TYR A 140 -4.04 17.30 16.60
C TYR A 140 -2.67 17.74 17.11
N SER A 141 -1.94 16.82 17.73
CA SER A 141 -0.53 17.01 18.03
C SER A 141 0.33 16.50 16.88
N VAL A 142 1.49 17.10 16.68
CA VAL A 142 2.47 16.69 15.67
C VAL A 142 3.77 16.28 16.36
N VAL A 143 4.24 15.08 16.05
CA VAL A 143 5.61 14.67 16.36
C VAL A 143 6.38 14.63 15.05
N ARG A 144 7.42 15.45 14.94
CA ARG A 144 8.27 15.55 13.76
C ARG A 144 9.73 15.54 14.16
N GLY A 145 10.59 15.12 13.23
CA GLY A 145 12.02 15.09 13.53
C GLY A 145 12.86 14.64 12.36
N ALA A 146 14.11 14.34 12.64
CA ALA A 146 15.03 13.80 11.65
C ALA A 146 15.83 12.63 12.21
N ILE A 147 16.21 11.71 11.31
CA ILE A 147 17.09 10.59 11.59
C ILE A 147 18.49 10.95 11.12
N PHE A 148 19.47 10.69 11.98
CA PHE A 148 20.89 10.94 11.74
C PHE A 148 21.68 9.63 11.82
N HIS A 149 22.85 9.59 11.18
CA HIS A 149 23.84 8.52 11.33
C HIS A 149 25.24 9.06 11.74
N GLY A 150 25.31 10.34 12.04
CA GLY A 150 26.50 11.05 12.49
C GLY A 150 26.24 12.54 12.65
N PRO A 151 27.17 13.32 13.20
CA PRO A 151 27.03 14.76 13.36
C PRO A 151 26.79 15.45 12.02
N GLY A 152 25.58 16.01 11.82
CA GLY A 152 25.21 16.71 10.59
C GLY A 152 24.82 15.81 9.41
N TYR A 153 24.92 14.49 9.53
CA TYR A 153 24.58 13.55 8.46
C TYR A 153 23.20 12.92 8.70
N THR A 154 22.25 13.26 7.89
CA THR A 154 20.90 12.71 7.95
C THR A 154 20.81 11.34 7.26
N LEU A 155 19.86 10.50 7.69
CA LEU A 155 19.66 9.17 7.17
C LEU A 155 18.28 9.06 6.49
N PRO A 156 18.22 9.06 5.16
CA PRO A 156 16.99 8.80 4.41
C PRO A 156 16.62 7.31 4.45
N ASN A 157 15.36 7.02 4.11
CA ASN A 157 14.82 5.66 4.00
C ASN A 157 14.89 4.81 5.28
N ALA A 158 15.06 5.45 6.45
CA ALA A 158 14.92 4.76 7.73
C ALA A 158 13.44 4.54 8.05
N THR A 159 13.07 3.34 8.46
CA THR A 159 11.74 3.04 8.98
C THR A 159 11.61 3.67 10.36
N VAL A 160 10.60 4.50 10.55
CA VAL A 160 10.31 5.16 11.83
C VAL A 160 8.93 4.73 12.31
N ILE A 161 8.87 4.18 13.52
CA ILE A 161 7.66 3.69 14.16
C ILE A 161 7.40 4.53 15.39
N ILE A 162 6.14 4.97 15.57
CA ILE A 162 5.67 5.56 16.81
C ILE A 162 4.59 4.67 17.42
N GLU A 163 4.71 4.33 18.69
CA GLU A 163 3.71 3.55 19.42
C GLU A 163 3.39 4.16 20.77
N ARG A 164 2.13 4.10 21.17
CA ARG A 164 1.67 4.57 22.48
C ARG A 164 2.02 3.56 23.57
N ILE A 165 2.62 3.99 24.66
CA ILE A 165 3.15 3.13 25.72
C ILE A 165 2.54 3.38 27.12
N ASP A 166 1.58 4.31 27.26
CA ASP A 166 0.91 4.59 28.53
C ASP A 166 -0.20 3.59 28.90
N GLY A 167 -0.47 2.61 28.03
CA GLY A 167 -1.46 1.55 28.25
C GLY A 167 -2.91 1.95 28.04
N ALA A 168 -3.24 3.23 27.80
CA ALA A 168 -4.61 3.70 27.69
C ALA A 168 -5.34 3.13 26.46
N ARG A 169 -4.62 2.93 25.35
CA ARG A 169 -5.11 2.25 24.13
C ARG A 169 -3.94 1.83 23.24
N LYS A 170 -4.15 0.78 22.45
CA LYS A 170 -3.16 0.39 21.43
C LYS A 170 -3.17 1.40 20.29
N PHE A 171 -1.99 1.93 19.99
CA PHE A 171 -1.78 2.81 18.84
C PHE A 171 -0.35 2.62 18.35
N LYS A 172 -0.23 2.43 17.03
CA LYS A 172 1.05 2.31 16.32
C LYS A 172 0.90 2.90 14.93
N GLN A 173 1.87 3.70 14.52
CA GLN A 173 2.01 4.19 13.14
C GLN A 173 3.44 4.00 12.67
N GLU A 174 3.62 3.88 11.37
CA GLU A 174 4.90 3.73 10.71
C GLU A 174 5.02 4.72 9.56
N THR A 175 6.21 5.25 9.36
CA THR A 175 6.58 6.08 8.22
C THR A 175 8.03 5.79 7.82
N VAL A 176 8.48 6.37 6.71
CA VAL A 176 9.88 6.29 6.26
C VAL A 176 10.45 7.70 6.21
N SER A 177 11.68 7.88 6.67
CA SER A 177 12.36 9.16 6.60
C SER A 177 12.61 9.56 5.14
N ARG A 178 12.43 10.86 4.84
CA ARG A 178 12.60 11.45 3.51
C ARG A 178 14.08 11.67 3.19
N GLU A 179 14.38 12.28 2.04
CA GLU A 179 15.75 12.54 1.56
C GLU A 179 16.63 13.30 2.56
N GLY A 180 16.07 14.28 3.28
CA GLY A 180 16.74 14.99 4.36
C GLY A 180 16.66 14.29 5.73
N GLY A 181 16.26 13.03 5.78
CA GLY A 181 16.09 12.27 7.02
C GLY A 181 14.84 12.61 7.83
N GLU A 182 14.00 13.55 7.37
CA GLU A 182 12.85 14.03 8.12
C GLU A 182 11.70 13.01 8.15
N PHE A 183 10.95 13.05 9.24
CA PHE A 183 9.70 12.33 9.41
C PHE A 183 8.68 13.16 10.18
N ALA A 184 7.39 12.80 10.06
CA ALA A 184 6.33 13.41 10.86
C ALA A 184 5.19 12.41 11.12
N PHE A 185 4.63 12.49 12.32
CA PHE A 185 3.40 11.80 12.72
C PHE A 185 2.36 12.82 13.17
N ARG A 186 1.12 12.59 12.77
CA ARG A 186 -0.02 13.33 13.26
C ARG A 186 -0.77 12.46 14.27
N LEU A 187 -0.86 12.95 15.50
CA LEU A 187 -1.45 12.24 16.62
C LEU A 187 -2.75 12.91 17.06
N ARG A 188 -3.54 12.24 17.89
CA ARG A 188 -4.64 12.90 18.58
C ARG A 188 -4.11 13.98 19.51
N ALA A 189 -4.87 15.07 19.64
CA ALA A 189 -4.60 16.11 20.63
C ALA A 189 -5.01 15.63 22.01
N GLU A 190 -4.22 14.74 22.60
CA GLU A 190 -4.42 14.20 23.93
C GLU A 190 -3.05 13.98 24.61
N LYS A 191 -3.01 14.15 25.92
CA LYS A 191 -1.80 13.82 26.68
C LYS A 191 -1.53 12.32 26.63
N ALA A 192 -0.35 11.94 26.16
CA ALA A 192 0.02 10.54 26.03
C ALA A 192 1.54 10.36 25.98
N LYS A 193 2.01 9.16 26.36
CA LYS A 193 3.41 8.77 26.23
C LYS A 193 3.60 7.87 25.03
N TYR A 194 4.61 8.18 24.23
CA TYR A 194 4.95 7.44 23.02
C TYR A 194 6.40 6.99 23.03
N ARG A 195 6.66 5.85 22.37
CA ARG A 195 7.99 5.41 21.97
C ARG A 195 8.14 5.57 20.48
N ILE A 196 9.22 6.21 20.07
CA ILE A 196 9.63 6.34 18.66
C ILE A 196 10.82 5.42 18.47
N THR A 197 10.74 4.52 17.50
CA THR A 197 11.83 3.61 17.13
C THR A 197 12.20 3.86 15.67
N ALA A 198 13.48 4.08 15.41
CA ALA A 198 14.01 4.19 14.05
C ALA A 198 14.91 2.99 13.76
N ALA A 199 14.80 2.45 12.54
CA ALA A 199 15.61 1.33 12.06
C ALA A 199 15.97 1.52 10.58
N ALA A 200 17.18 1.14 10.21
CA ALA A 200 17.64 1.12 8.81
C ALA A 200 18.62 -0.03 8.60
N ARG A 201 18.72 -0.52 7.36
CA ARG A 201 19.65 -1.60 7.01
C ARG A 201 21.10 -1.15 7.24
N GLY A 202 21.87 -1.95 7.94
CA GLY A 202 23.28 -1.64 8.28
C GLY A 202 23.46 -0.75 9.52
N PHE A 203 22.35 -0.45 10.24
CA PHE A 203 22.39 0.37 11.44
C PHE A 203 21.73 -0.33 12.62
N GLN A 204 22.22 -0.06 13.83
CA GLN A 204 21.55 -0.47 15.06
C GLN A 204 20.29 0.38 15.26
N PRO A 205 19.13 -0.23 15.55
CA PRO A 205 17.91 0.52 15.86
C PRO A 205 18.10 1.43 17.07
N ALA A 206 17.47 2.61 17.03
CA ALA A 206 17.44 3.55 18.15
C ALA A 206 16.00 3.84 18.55
N SER A 207 15.77 4.05 19.85
CA SER A 207 14.45 4.37 20.38
C SER A 207 14.52 5.57 21.34
N LEU A 208 13.44 6.35 21.37
CA LEU A 208 13.24 7.50 22.25
C LEU A 208 11.82 7.48 22.80
N GLU A 209 11.66 7.66 24.10
CA GLU A 209 10.35 7.89 24.72
C GLU A 209 10.09 9.38 24.89
N ILE A 210 8.87 9.79 24.60
CA ILE A 210 8.42 11.18 24.68
C ILE A 210 7.05 11.27 25.33
N ASP A 211 6.83 12.36 26.07
CA ASP A 211 5.51 12.80 26.47
C ASP A 211 5.02 13.84 25.46
N VAL A 212 3.79 13.70 25.02
CA VAL A 212 3.12 14.62 24.09
C VAL A 212 1.91 15.20 24.81
N GLU A 213 1.85 16.52 24.87
CA GLU A 213 0.70 17.25 25.43
C GLU A 213 -0.39 17.45 24.35
N THR A 214 -1.53 17.96 24.82
CA THR A 214 -2.67 18.28 23.92
C THR A 214 -2.30 19.41 22.97
N ASP A 215 -2.55 19.20 21.66
CA ASP A 215 -2.35 20.21 20.60
C ASP A 215 -0.89 20.72 20.51
N GLU A 216 0.07 19.83 20.71
CA GLU A 216 1.50 20.13 20.74
C GLU A 216 2.19 19.80 19.41
N ALA A 217 3.20 20.61 19.06
CA ALA A 217 4.19 20.27 18.03
C ALA A 217 5.53 19.87 18.72
N ARG A 218 5.80 18.57 18.77
CA ARG A 218 7.00 18.00 19.40
C ARG A 218 8.08 17.72 18.37
N ASN A 219 9.28 18.30 18.57
CA ASN A 219 10.45 18.00 17.73
C ASN A 219 11.33 16.96 18.39
N VAL A 220 11.84 16.01 17.63
CA VAL A 220 12.71 14.92 18.10
C VAL A 220 13.83 14.64 17.11
N ALA A 221 14.93 14.06 17.61
CA ALA A 221 16.03 13.58 16.76
C ALA A 221 16.48 12.21 17.24
N LEU A 222 16.72 11.27 16.32
CA LEU A 222 17.30 9.97 16.61
C LEU A 222 18.57 9.78 15.77
N THR A 223 19.61 9.27 16.42
CA THR A 223 20.86 8.92 15.74
C THR A 223 21.06 7.41 15.77
N LEU A 224 21.16 6.81 14.58
CA LEU A 224 21.46 5.40 14.41
C LEU A 224 22.97 5.21 14.28
N ARG A 225 23.49 4.17 14.91
CA ARG A 225 24.91 3.80 14.83
C ARG A 225 25.08 2.71 13.78
N GLN A 226 26.07 2.87 12.93
CA GLN A 226 26.39 1.84 11.93
C GLN A 226 26.85 0.54 12.62
N ILE A 227 26.39 -0.58 12.12
CA ILE A 227 26.82 -1.91 12.56
C ILE A 227 28.23 -2.12 11.97
N LYS A 228 29.19 -2.43 12.82
CA LYS A 228 30.56 -2.77 12.41
C LYS A 228 30.62 -4.15 11.78
#